data_afbd03900bf2b35d6b0e3a384064c6cb
#
_entry.id   afbd03900bf2b35d6b0e3a384064c6cb
#
_cell.length_a   1.000
_cell.length_b   1.000
_cell.length_c   1.000
_cell.angle_alpha   90.00
_cell.angle_beta   90.00
_cell.angle_gamma   90.00
#
_symmetry.space_group_name_H-M   'P 1'
#
loop_
_entity.id
_entity.type
_entity.pdbx_description
1 polymer ?
#
loop_
_entity_poly.entity_id
_entity_poly.type
_entity_poly.pdbx_seq_one_letter_code
_entity_poly.pdbx_strand_id
1 'polypeptide(L)'
;MQDQDKYTNASAPQAIPPRATAPGRMNRAYLTVDLEEWYHLDYLKGFRCRESGVRVLPQIFDFLDMLDEEGVKVTFFCVGEIADENAGILREIVRRGHALGCHGLDHELLTNKSLEQFVDETRRAKAMIERAAGREITGYRASCFTMERDKLDATRQLGFAYDSSKIRFAQHPLYRNLDLSGFEQAEDLVYVKDDFTEYEIPTLDIMGYSIPISGGGYLRLFPFWLLRILLGIYARRHENFTIYVHPFELTDVPLPLPKGLGKATAFRCLVGRRGNLKKLRKVIRWLKKRGARFITLEADRRERGLR
;
A
#
# COMPACT_ATOMS: atom_id res chain seq x y z
N MET A 1 6.18 -44.93 -3.65
CA MET A 1 5.42 -44.79 -4.93
C MET A 1 3.96 -44.84 -4.56
N GLN A 2 3.17 -43.79 -4.77
CA GLN A 2 1.86 -43.37 -4.23
C GLN A 2 2.07 -42.35 -3.10
N ASP A 3 1.90 -41.08 -3.32
CA ASP A 3 0.72 -40.22 -3.46
C ASP A 3 1.14 -38.82 -3.93
N GLN A 4 1.14 -38.56 -5.21
CA GLN A 4 1.40 -37.23 -5.81
C GLN A 4 0.28 -36.81 -6.76
N ASP A 5 -1.00 -36.92 -6.37
CA ASP A 5 -2.10 -36.44 -7.23
C ASP A 5 -3.32 -36.03 -6.38
N LYS A 6 -3.21 -34.89 -5.66
CA LYS A 6 -4.38 -34.31 -4.96
C LYS A 6 -4.49 -32.78 -5.00
N TYR A 7 -3.81 -32.10 -5.89
CA TYR A 7 -3.95 -30.62 -6.01
C TYR A 7 -4.21 -30.18 -7.45
N THR A 8 -5.18 -30.77 -8.12
CA THR A 8 -5.68 -30.24 -9.40
C THR A 8 -7.20 -30.16 -9.34
N ASN A 9 -7.69 -28.94 -9.35
CA ASN A 9 -9.02 -28.40 -9.66
C ASN A 9 -9.64 -27.54 -8.56
N ALA A 10 -9.05 -26.36 -8.33
CA ALA A 10 -9.84 -25.23 -7.90
C ALA A 10 -10.08 -24.36 -9.14
N SER A 11 -11.29 -24.39 -9.67
CA SER A 11 -11.72 -23.50 -10.74
C SER A 11 -11.52 -22.06 -10.29
N ALA A 12 -10.73 -21.30 -11.06
CA ALA A 12 -10.54 -19.87 -10.84
C ALA A 12 -11.92 -19.18 -10.79
N PRO A 13 -12.16 -18.26 -9.84
CA PRO A 13 -13.40 -17.50 -9.80
C PRO A 13 -13.54 -16.74 -11.11
N GLN A 14 -14.69 -16.90 -11.77
CA GLN A 14 -15.03 -16.18 -12.98
C GLN A 14 -15.04 -14.68 -12.69
N ALA A 15 -14.15 -13.94 -13.34
CA ALA A 15 -14.12 -12.50 -13.26
C ALA A 15 -15.45 -11.92 -13.75
N ILE A 16 -16.10 -11.10 -12.94
CA ILE A 16 -17.26 -10.30 -13.35
C ILE A 16 -16.80 -9.40 -14.50
N PRO A 17 -17.46 -9.43 -15.66
CA PRO A 17 -17.03 -8.58 -16.76
C PRO A 17 -17.13 -7.11 -16.36
N PRO A 18 -16.11 -6.27 -16.63
CA PRO A 18 -16.13 -4.87 -16.29
C PRO A 18 -17.33 -4.17 -16.96
N ARG A 19 -18.05 -3.36 -16.21
CA ARG A 19 -19.08 -2.44 -16.77
C ARG A 19 -18.40 -1.59 -17.84
N ALA A 20 -18.97 -1.58 -19.06
CA ALA A 20 -18.41 -0.90 -20.21
C ALA A 20 -18.41 0.61 -20.02
N THR A 21 -17.33 1.15 -19.47
CA THR A 21 -16.99 2.58 -19.57
C THR A 21 -16.19 2.83 -20.84
N ALA A 22 -16.12 4.08 -21.29
CA ALA A 22 -15.33 4.41 -22.47
C ALA A 22 -13.87 3.99 -22.28
N PRO A 23 -13.25 3.25 -23.24
CA PRO A 23 -11.90 2.73 -23.09
C PRO A 23 -10.89 3.82 -22.72
N GLY A 24 -10.12 3.60 -21.65
CA GLY A 24 -9.08 4.53 -21.20
C GLY A 24 -9.54 5.63 -20.22
N ARG A 25 -10.81 5.62 -19.80
CA ARG A 25 -11.30 6.48 -18.72
C ARG A 25 -11.09 5.79 -17.38
N MET A 26 -10.63 6.55 -16.38
CA MET A 26 -10.49 6.11 -15.00
C MET A 26 -11.64 6.67 -14.16
N ASN A 27 -12.07 5.91 -13.16
CA ASN A 27 -13.13 6.32 -12.24
C ASN A 27 -12.54 6.79 -10.90
N ARG A 28 -11.82 5.90 -10.21
CA ARG A 28 -11.21 6.20 -8.91
C ARG A 28 -9.71 5.93 -8.92
N ALA A 29 -9.00 6.73 -8.16
CA ALA A 29 -7.59 6.48 -7.83
C ALA A 29 -7.39 6.56 -6.32
N TYR A 30 -6.73 5.55 -5.80
CA TYR A 30 -6.35 5.47 -4.39
C TYR A 30 -4.84 5.68 -4.29
N LEU A 31 -4.43 6.78 -3.66
CA LEU A 31 -3.03 6.96 -3.30
C LEU A 31 -2.86 6.61 -1.82
N THR A 32 -1.98 5.68 -1.55
CA THR A 32 -1.69 5.20 -0.21
C THR A 32 -0.22 5.40 0.13
N VAL A 33 0.07 5.61 1.39
CA VAL A 33 1.42 5.84 1.91
C VAL A 33 1.67 4.88 3.05
N ASP A 34 2.69 4.05 2.91
CA ASP A 34 3.17 3.24 4.02
C ASP A 34 4.09 4.12 4.85
N LEU A 35 3.52 4.69 5.95
CA LEU A 35 4.16 5.70 6.79
C LEU A 35 5.14 5.04 7.75
N GLU A 36 6.34 4.87 7.26
CA GLU A 36 7.46 4.20 7.91
C GLU A 36 8.77 4.97 7.67
N GLU A 37 9.75 4.69 8.49
CA GLU A 37 11.11 5.18 8.28
C GLU A 37 11.88 4.26 7.33
N TRP A 38 12.89 4.78 6.67
CA TRP A 38 13.71 4.06 5.70
C TRP A 38 14.39 2.78 6.27
N TYR A 39 14.63 2.72 7.58
CA TYR A 39 15.24 1.57 8.24
C TYR A 39 14.25 0.41 8.50
N HIS A 40 12.95 0.59 8.27
CA HIS A 40 11.95 -0.47 8.32
C HIS A 40 11.96 -1.38 7.09
N LEU A 41 12.63 -0.95 6.01
CA LEU A 41 12.72 -1.75 4.80
C LEU A 41 13.29 -3.14 5.11
N ASP A 42 12.56 -4.18 4.71
CA ASP A 42 12.85 -5.57 5.08
C ASP A 42 14.30 -5.99 4.77
N TYR A 43 14.83 -5.55 3.64
CA TYR A 43 16.21 -5.84 3.24
C TYR A 43 17.29 -5.02 3.99
N LEU A 44 16.90 -4.13 4.89
CA LEU A 44 17.78 -3.44 5.85
C LEU A 44 17.69 -4.02 7.27
N LYS A 45 16.76 -4.95 7.51
CA LYS A 45 16.72 -5.69 8.77
C LYS A 45 18.04 -6.43 9.00
N GLY A 46 18.46 -6.48 10.24
CA GLY A 46 19.78 -7.02 10.61
C GLY A 46 20.92 -5.99 10.57
N PHE A 47 20.68 -4.79 10.03
CA PHE A 47 21.61 -3.66 10.15
C PHE A 47 21.10 -2.65 11.19
N ARG A 48 22.02 -2.00 11.90
CA ARG A 48 21.69 -0.98 12.92
C ARG A 48 21.38 0.40 12.29
N CYS A 49 20.54 0.41 11.26
CA CYS A 49 20.24 1.63 10.50
C CYS A 49 19.55 2.71 11.36
N ARG A 50 18.74 2.32 12.33
CA ARG A 50 18.06 3.24 13.26
C ARG A 50 19.04 4.07 14.10
N GLU A 51 20.20 3.50 14.44
CA GLU A 51 21.26 4.16 15.22
C GLU A 51 21.93 5.33 14.47
N SER A 52 21.75 5.42 13.15
CA SER A 52 22.28 6.54 12.36
C SER A 52 21.67 7.90 12.74
N GLY A 53 20.53 7.91 13.42
CA GLY A 53 19.77 9.11 13.74
C GLY A 53 19.10 9.80 12.55
N VAL A 54 19.33 9.36 11.31
CA VAL A 54 18.70 9.94 10.12
C VAL A 54 17.22 9.52 10.06
N ARG A 55 16.34 10.50 9.87
CA ARG A 55 14.90 10.34 9.74
C ARG A 55 14.41 10.95 8.43
N VAL A 56 13.44 10.29 7.79
CA VAL A 56 12.84 10.77 6.53
C VAL A 56 11.44 11.36 6.76
N LEU A 57 10.73 10.94 7.81
CA LEU A 57 9.39 11.44 8.10
C LEU A 57 9.29 12.94 8.32
N PRO A 58 10.26 13.64 8.93
CA PRO A 58 10.20 15.10 9.04
C PRO A 58 10.13 15.83 7.70
N GLN A 59 10.49 15.19 6.59
CA GLN A 59 10.40 15.75 5.23
C GLN A 59 9.05 15.49 4.54
N ILE A 60 8.09 14.87 5.23
CA ILE A 60 6.78 14.51 4.66
C ILE A 60 5.94 15.76 4.29
N PHE A 61 6.24 16.91 4.88
CA PHE A 61 5.48 18.15 4.67
C PHE A 61 5.50 18.62 3.21
N ASP A 62 6.62 18.51 2.50
CA ASP A 62 6.70 18.83 1.07
C ASP A 62 5.72 17.97 0.25
N PHE A 63 5.54 16.71 0.66
CA PHE A 63 4.57 15.82 0.03
C PHE A 63 3.13 16.21 0.40
N LEU A 64 2.86 16.52 1.65
CA LEU A 64 1.54 16.99 2.08
C LEU A 64 1.14 18.28 1.37
N ASP A 65 2.06 19.22 1.22
CA ASP A 65 1.85 20.47 0.49
C ASP A 65 1.54 20.21 -1.00
N MET A 66 2.28 19.28 -1.61
CA MET A 66 2.01 18.84 -2.98
C MET A 66 0.62 18.22 -3.13
N LEU A 67 0.16 17.45 -2.14
CA LEU A 67 -1.18 16.86 -2.14
C LEU A 67 -2.27 17.93 -2.04
N ASP A 68 -2.07 18.95 -1.19
CA ASP A 68 -3.00 20.07 -1.07
C ASP A 68 -3.07 20.91 -2.37
N GLU A 69 -1.92 21.22 -2.98
CA GLU A 69 -1.87 21.90 -4.29
C GLU A 69 -2.58 21.10 -5.39
N GLU A 70 -2.49 19.77 -5.37
CA GLU A 70 -3.19 18.92 -6.32
C GLU A 70 -4.65 18.63 -5.91
N GLY A 71 -5.10 19.04 -4.74
CA GLY A 71 -6.45 18.75 -4.24
C GLY A 71 -6.69 17.24 -4.09
N VAL A 72 -5.72 16.50 -3.55
CA VAL A 72 -5.74 15.03 -3.42
C VAL A 72 -5.73 14.64 -1.95
N LYS A 73 -6.66 13.77 -1.54
CA LYS A 73 -6.64 13.14 -0.22
C LYS A 73 -6.25 11.68 -0.35
N VAL A 74 -5.44 11.21 0.60
CA VAL A 74 -4.77 9.89 0.56
C VAL A 74 -4.95 9.15 1.87
N THR A 75 -4.67 7.84 1.86
CA THR A 75 -4.66 7.02 3.07
C THR A 75 -3.22 6.72 3.48
N PHE A 76 -2.86 7.02 4.73
CA PHE A 76 -1.58 6.68 5.33
C PHE A 76 -1.74 5.44 6.22
N PHE A 77 -0.87 4.46 6.08
CA PHE A 77 -0.77 3.30 6.96
C PHE A 77 0.48 3.46 7.81
N CYS A 78 0.31 3.72 9.11
CA CYS A 78 1.40 4.04 10.03
C CYS A 78 1.91 2.79 10.75
N VAL A 79 3.22 2.65 10.86
CA VAL A 79 3.86 1.68 11.76
C VAL A 79 3.69 2.15 13.20
N GLY A 80 3.23 1.26 14.09
CA GLY A 80 2.86 1.62 15.47
C GLY A 80 4.02 2.18 16.29
N GLU A 81 5.21 1.57 16.22
CA GLU A 81 6.36 1.94 17.04
C GLU A 81 6.88 3.37 16.83
N ILE A 82 6.57 3.97 15.68
CA ILE A 82 6.98 5.36 15.38
C ILE A 82 5.89 6.40 15.65
N ALA A 83 4.69 5.97 16.03
CA ALA A 83 3.52 6.85 16.15
C ALA A 83 3.72 7.95 17.20
N ASP A 84 4.21 7.61 18.39
CA ASP A 84 4.38 8.57 19.48
C ASP A 84 5.45 9.63 19.14
N GLU A 85 6.59 9.23 18.56
CA GLU A 85 7.65 10.15 18.14
C GLU A 85 7.16 11.11 17.04
N ASN A 86 6.18 10.70 16.23
CA ASN A 86 5.66 11.44 15.10
C ASN A 86 4.21 11.93 15.30
N ALA A 87 3.75 12.05 16.53
CA ALA A 87 2.37 12.45 16.84
C ALA A 87 1.96 13.79 16.19
N GLY A 88 2.89 14.73 16.08
CA GLY A 88 2.67 16.00 15.38
C GLY A 88 2.37 15.80 13.88
N ILE A 89 3.09 14.89 13.22
CA ILE A 89 2.89 14.54 11.81
C ILE A 89 1.54 13.85 11.63
N LEU A 90 1.19 12.89 12.51
CA LEU A 90 -0.08 12.16 12.42
C LEU A 90 -1.27 13.11 12.58
N ARG A 91 -1.23 14.03 13.54
CA ARG A 91 -2.27 15.06 13.72
C ARG A 91 -2.38 15.99 12.51
N GLU A 92 -1.26 16.37 11.90
CA GLU A 92 -1.28 17.22 10.71
C GLU A 92 -1.87 16.49 9.50
N ILE A 93 -1.54 15.21 9.30
CA ILE A 93 -2.15 14.34 8.28
C ILE A 93 -3.68 14.33 8.43
N VAL A 94 -4.16 14.12 9.66
CA VAL A 94 -5.61 14.12 9.97
C VAL A 94 -6.22 15.50 9.74
N ARG A 95 -5.57 16.57 10.22
CA ARG A 95 -6.05 17.96 10.06
C ARG A 95 -6.19 18.36 8.59
N ARG A 96 -5.31 17.86 7.72
CA ARG A 96 -5.40 18.09 6.27
C ARG A 96 -6.44 17.18 5.58
N GLY A 97 -7.19 16.35 6.33
CA GLY A 97 -8.29 15.54 5.82
C GLY A 97 -7.85 14.25 5.10
N HIS A 98 -6.63 13.78 5.36
CA HIS A 98 -6.19 12.46 4.95
C HIS A 98 -6.70 11.38 5.92
N ALA A 99 -6.77 10.13 5.46
CA ALA A 99 -7.10 9.00 6.32
C ALA A 99 -5.84 8.38 6.92
N LEU A 100 -5.97 7.82 8.14
CA LEU A 100 -4.96 7.01 8.79
C LEU A 100 -5.43 5.56 8.94
N GLY A 101 -4.49 4.63 8.84
CA GLY A 101 -4.63 3.21 9.12
C GLY A 101 -3.37 2.68 9.83
N CYS A 102 -3.41 1.40 10.16
CA CYS A 102 -2.33 0.66 10.83
C CYS A 102 -1.47 -0.11 9.82
N HIS A 103 -0.14 -0.06 10.00
CA HIS A 103 0.83 -0.85 9.21
C HIS A 103 1.60 -1.86 10.07
N GLY A 104 0.92 -2.43 11.07
CA GLY A 104 1.56 -3.29 12.07
C GLY A 104 2.28 -2.50 13.15
N LEU A 105 2.96 -3.23 14.06
CA LEU A 105 3.67 -2.62 15.20
C LEU A 105 5.09 -2.16 14.82
N ASP A 106 5.87 -3.05 14.23
CA ASP A 106 7.33 -2.98 14.03
C ASP A 106 7.78 -3.26 12.60
N HIS A 107 6.85 -3.29 11.67
CA HIS A 107 7.06 -3.64 10.26
C HIS A 107 7.63 -5.05 10.05
N GLU A 108 7.44 -6.01 10.98
CA GLU A 108 7.83 -7.41 10.79
C GLU A 108 6.88 -8.12 9.81
N LEU A 109 7.42 -9.08 9.04
CA LEU A 109 6.61 -9.90 8.14
C LEU A 109 5.59 -10.71 8.93
N LEU A 110 4.34 -10.70 8.54
CA LEU A 110 3.29 -11.43 9.26
C LEU A 110 3.52 -12.95 9.24
N THR A 111 4.22 -13.45 8.23
CA THR A 111 4.60 -14.88 8.16
C THR A 111 5.55 -15.33 9.28
N ASN A 112 6.20 -14.40 9.98
CA ASN A 112 7.07 -14.68 11.11
C ASN A 112 6.33 -14.65 12.45
N LYS A 113 5.02 -14.31 12.45
CA LYS A 113 4.22 -14.12 13.67
C LYS A 113 3.14 -15.19 13.77
N SER A 114 2.94 -15.74 14.97
CA SER A 114 1.73 -16.52 15.25
C SER A 114 0.48 -15.62 15.18
N LEU A 115 -0.69 -16.24 15.07
CA LEU A 115 -1.96 -15.48 15.09
C LEU A 115 -2.13 -14.70 16.40
N GLU A 116 -1.77 -15.28 17.54
CA GLU A 116 -1.84 -14.63 18.85
C GLU A 116 -0.92 -13.42 18.94
N GLN A 117 0.35 -13.55 18.52
CA GLN A 117 1.29 -12.44 18.45
C GLN A 117 0.78 -11.33 17.53
N PHE A 118 0.26 -11.68 16.35
CA PHE A 118 -0.32 -10.73 15.42
C PHE A 118 -1.47 -9.93 16.07
N VAL A 119 -2.40 -10.61 16.75
CA VAL A 119 -3.55 -9.98 17.40
C VAL A 119 -3.11 -9.02 18.50
N ASP A 120 -2.18 -9.44 19.38
CA ASP A 120 -1.69 -8.59 20.46
C ASP A 120 -0.95 -7.35 19.94
N GLU A 121 -0.01 -7.55 19.02
CA GLU A 121 0.79 -6.46 18.44
C GLU A 121 -0.06 -5.50 17.62
N THR A 122 -1.04 -6.00 16.86
CA THR A 122 -1.93 -5.17 16.06
C THR A 122 -2.85 -4.33 16.96
N ARG A 123 -3.35 -4.88 18.07
CA ARG A 123 -4.10 -4.12 19.07
C ARG A 123 -3.27 -3.01 19.70
N ARG A 124 -2.02 -3.30 20.05
CA ARG A 124 -1.08 -2.32 20.60
C ARG A 124 -0.78 -1.22 19.58
N ALA A 125 -0.45 -1.59 18.34
CA ALA A 125 -0.19 -0.64 17.27
C ALA A 125 -1.39 0.29 17.02
N LYS A 126 -2.60 -0.26 16.96
CA LYS A 126 -3.84 0.52 16.82
C LYS A 126 -3.96 1.56 17.94
N ALA A 127 -3.82 1.14 19.19
CA ALA A 127 -3.92 2.04 20.35
C ALA A 127 -2.84 3.13 20.35
N MET A 128 -1.60 2.83 19.95
CA MET A 128 -0.50 3.81 19.83
C MET A 128 -0.82 4.86 18.77
N ILE A 129 -1.26 4.43 17.57
CA ILE A 129 -1.58 5.34 16.47
C ILE A 129 -2.79 6.21 16.82
N GLU A 130 -3.85 5.64 17.38
CA GLU A 130 -5.06 6.38 17.78
C GLU A 130 -4.76 7.43 18.84
N ARG A 131 -3.96 7.08 19.85
CA ARG A 131 -3.50 8.02 20.89
C ARG A 131 -2.68 9.15 20.28
N ALA A 132 -1.72 8.84 19.42
CA ALA A 132 -0.84 9.83 18.80
C ALA A 132 -1.60 10.78 17.85
N ALA A 133 -2.54 10.23 17.07
CA ALA A 133 -3.34 10.97 16.09
C ALA A 133 -4.53 11.72 16.70
N GLY A 134 -5.01 11.28 17.88
CA GLY A 134 -6.21 11.82 18.52
C GLY A 134 -7.52 11.42 17.81
N ARG A 135 -7.53 10.32 17.07
CA ARG A 135 -8.73 9.78 16.38
C ARG A 135 -8.65 8.27 16.19
N GLU A 136 -9.79 7.63 16.06
CA GLU A 136 -9.90 6.23 15.71
C GLU A 136 -9.42 5.96 14.27
N ILE A 137 -8.83 4.78 14.07
CA ILE A 137 -8.42 4.29 12.75
C ILE A 137 -9.15 2.99 12.42
N THR A 138 -9.56 2.86 11.15
CA THR A 138 -10.36 1.73 10.67
C THR A 138 -9.71 0.95 9.53
N GLY A 139 -8.54 1.36 9.08
CA GLY A 139 -7.79 0.72 7.99
C GLY A 139 -6.59 -0.05 8.48
N TYR A 140 -6.28 -1.17 7.81
CA TYR A 140 -5.07 -1.96 8.02
C TYR A 140 -4.33 -2.21 6.69
N ARG A 141 -3.03 -2.37 6.76
CA ARG A 141 -2.18 -2.92 5.70
C ARG A 141 -1.06 -3.74 6.32
N ALA A 142 -0.88 -4.95 5.83
CA ALA A 142 0.21 -5.83 6.26
C ALA A 142 1.56 -5.33 5.76
N SER A 143 2.58 -5.39 6.61
CA SER A 143 3.97 -5.16 6.23
C SER A 143 4.35 -6.04 5.04
N CYS A 144 4.96 -5.45 4.03
CA CYS A 144 5.32 -6.13 2.77
C CYS A 144 4.17 -6.93 2.13
N PHE A 145 2.92 -6.57 2.35
CA PHE A 145 1.72 -7.27 1.82
C PHE A 145 1.63 -8.75 2.19
N THR A 146 2.21 -9.17 3.33
CA THR A 146 2.31 -10.58 3.75
C THR A 146 1.08 -11.07 4.52
N MET A 147 -0.11 -10.58 4.17
CA MET A 147 -1.37 -10.98 4.80
C MET A 147 -1.70 -12.45 4.52
N GLU A 148 -2.16 -13.15 5.56
CA GLU A 148 -2.70 -14.50 5.52
C GLU A 148 -4.19 -14.47 5.91
N ARG A 149 -4.95 -15.48 5.50
CA ARG A 149 -6.40 -15.49 5.68
C ARG A 149 -6.86 -15.40 7.13
N ASP A 150 -6.24 -16.15 8.02
CA ASP A 150 -6.56 -16.14 9.45
C ASP A 150 -6.29 -14.78 10.11
N LYS A 151 -5.22 -14.11 9.69
CA LYS A 151 -4.86 -12.76 10.14
C LYS A 151 -5.80 -11.70 9.55
N LEU A 152 -6.28 -11.89 8.31
CA LEU A 152 -7.31 -11.02 7.73
C LEU A 152 -8.62 -11.09 8.52
N ASP A 153 -9.07 -12.31 8.85
CA ASP A 153 -10.27 -12.50 9.66
C ASP A 153 -10.08 -11.92 11.09
N ALA A 154 -8.88 -12.03 11.67
CA ALA A 154 -8.55 -11.41 12.96
C ALA A 154 -8.51 -9.87 12.88
N THR A 155 -8.03 -9.30 11.78
CA THR A 155 -8.03 -7.84 11.55
C THR A 155 -9.45 -7.30 11.64
N ARG A 156 -10.41 -7.98 11.03
CA ARG A 156 -11.83 -7.63 11.13
C ARG A 156 -12.34 -7.69 12.59
N GLN A 157 -11.97 -8.75 13.33
CA GLN A 157 -12.36 -8.91 14.74
C GLN A 157 -11.75 -7.83 15.66
N LEU A 158 -10.63 -7.25 15.28
CA LEU A 158 -9.98 -6.11 15.96
C LEU A 158 -10.65 -4.76 15.65
N GLY A 159 -11.75 -4.76 14.90
CA GLY A 159 -12.52 -3.55 14.60
C GLY A 159 -11.96 -2.71 13.46
N PHE A 160 -11.11 -3.29 12.61
CA PHE A 160 -10.80 -2.64 11.35
C PHE A 160 -11.93 -2.88 10.35
N ALA A 161 -12.20 -1.90 9.53
CA ALA A 161 -13.27 -1.92 8.55
C ALA A 161 -12.77 -2.26 7.14
N TYR A 162 -11.48 -2.06 6.88
CA TYR A 162 -10.87 -2.40 5.60
C TYR A 162 -9.40 -2.79 5.74
N ASP A 163 -8.95 -3.58 4.77
CA ASP A 163 -7.54 -3.92 4.55
C ASP A 163 -7.11 -3.53 3.13
N SER A 164 -5.81 -3.38 2.91
CA SER A 164 -5.24 -3.16 1.59
C SER A 164 -3.91 -3.89 1.46
N SER A 165 -3.96 -5.19 1.64
CA SER A 165 -2.77 -6.06 1.61
C SER A 165 -2.72 -6.98 0.40
N LYS A 166 -3.84 -7.12 -0.35
CA LYS A 166 -3.84 -7.95 -1.54
C LYS A 166 -3.05 -7.30 -2.67
N ILE A 167 -2.05 -8.01 -3.15
CA ILE A 167 -1.31 -7.64 -4.36
C ILE A 167 -1.26 -8.83 -5.31
N ARG A 168 -1.59 -8.61 -6.58
CA ARG A 168 -1.58 -9.66 -7.62
C ARG A 168 -0.19 -9.76 -8.25
N PHE A 169 0.79 -10.27 -7.49
CA PHE A 169 2.16 -10.44 -7.96
C PHE A 169 2.71 -11.81 -7.56
N ALA A 170 2.17 -12.85 -8.18
CA ALA A 170 2.48 -14.25 -7.86
C ALA A 170 3.98 -14.62 -8.01
N GLN A 171 4.72 -13.92 -8.89
CA GLN A 171 6.13 -14.19 -9.13
C GLN A 171 7.07 -13.66 -8.03
N HIS A 172 6.56 -12.86 -7.09
CA HIS A 172 7.40 -12.30 -6.04
C HIS A 172 7.41 -13.19 -4.79
N PRO A 173 8.57 -13.63 -4.28
CA PRO A 173 8.65 -14.59 -3.19
C PRO A 173 8.08 -14.10 -1.86
N LEU A 174 8.04 -12.78 -1.63
CA LEU A 174 7.50 -12.18 -0.41
C LEU A 174 5.98 -11.95 -0.46
N TYR A 175 5.39 -11.85 -1.67
CA TYR A 175 3.97 -11.57 -1.79
C TYR A 175 3.19 -12.87 -1.89
N ARG A 176 2.40 -13.16 -0.88
CA ARG A 176 1.50 -14.31 -0.90
C ARG A 176 0.18 -13.91 -1.56
N ASN A 177 -0.40 -14.83 -2.32
CA ASN A 177 -1.76 -14.65 -2.82
C ASN A 177 -2.72 -14.79 -1.64
N LEU A 178 -3.20 -13.65 -1.13
CA LEU A 178 -4.23 -13.64 -0.11
C LEU A 178 -5.50 -14.32 -0.65
N ASP A 179 -5.97 -15.34 0.06
CA ASP A 179 -7.24 -16.00 -0.25
C ASP A 179 -8.43 -15.11 0.15
N LEU A 180 -9.21 -14.70 -0.83
CA LEU A 180 -10.45 -13.93 -0.65
C LEU A 180 -11.72 -14.78 -0.86
N SER A 181 -11.66 -16.09 -0.59
CA SER A 181 -12.85 -16.94 -0.62
C SER A 181 -13.95 -16.37 0.27
N GLY A 182 -15.17 -16.23 -0.27
CA GLY A 182 -16.30 -15.62 0.41
C GLY A 182 -16.34 -14.08 0.39
N PHE A 183 -15.40 -13.43 -0.31
CA PHE A 183 -15.52 -12.04 -0.69
C PHE A 183 -16.16 -11.93 -2.06
N GLU A 184 -17.00 -10.92 -2.26
CA GLU A 184 -17.55 -10.55 -3.55
C GLU A 184 -16.74 -9.38 -4.13
N GLN A 185 -16.43 -9.45 -5.41
CA GLN A 185 -15.80 -8.31 -6.10
C GLN A 185 -16.88 -7.28 -6.42
N ALA A 186 -16.97 -6.25 -5.59
CA ALA A 186 -17.95 -5.16 -5.75
C ALA A 186 -17.62 -4.24 -6.94
N GLU A 187 -16.35 -3.96 -7.16
CA GLU A 187 -15.82 -3.20 -8.30
C GLU A 187 -14.38 -3.65 -8.61
N ASP A 188 -13.82 -3.10 -9.67
CA ASP A 188 -12.40 -3.28 -9.99
C ASP A 188 -11.53 -2.88 -8.79
N LEU A 189 -10.66 -3.78 -8.32
CA LEU A 189 -9.78 -3.66 -7.15
C LEU A 189 -10.49 -3.61 -5.77
N VAL A 190 -11.80 -3.83 -5.69
CA VAL A 190 -12.55 -3.72 -4.43
C VAL A 190 -13.34 -4.99 -4.16
N TYR A 191 -13.03 -5.64 -3.06
CA TYR A 191 -13.69 -6.87 -2.62
C TYR A 191 -14.38 -6.62 -1.27
N VAL A 192 -15.58 -7.14 -1.10
CA VAL A 192 -16.40 -6.92 0.10
C VAL A 192 -16.87 -8.25 0.65
N LYS A 193 -16.82 -8.39 1.97
CA LYS A 193 -17.43 -9.48 2.73
C LYS A 193 -18.15 -8.88 3.93
N ASP A 194 -19.46 -8.96 3.96
CA ASP A 194 -20.31 -8.29 4.95
C ASP A 194 -20.02 -6.77 4.97
N ASP A 195 -19.48 -6.27 6.08
CA ASP A 195 -19.08 -4.88 6.28
C ASP A 195 -17.58 -4.62 6.10
N PHE A 196 -16.78 -5.62 5.73
CA PHE A 196 -15.33 -5.52 5.58
C PHE A 196 -14.93 -5.39 4.11
N THR A 197 -13.95 -4.54 3.81
CA THR A 197 -13.48 -4.28 2.44
C THR A 197 -12.00 -4.59 2.30
N GLU A 198 -11.63 -5.30 1.25
CA GLU A 198 -10.25 -5.46 0.80
C GLU A 198 -10.00 -4.63 -0.45
N TYR A 199 -8.93 -3.80 -0.44
CA TYR A 199 -8.51 -2.98 -1.57
C TYR A 199 -7.23 -3.54 -2.20
N GLU A 200 -7.34 -4.04 -3.42
CA GLU A 200 -6.23 -4.68 -4.13
C GLU A 200 -5.23 -3.65 -4.69
N ILE A 201 -3.95 -4.00 -4.62
CA ILE A 201 -2.86 -3.32 -5.33
C ILE A 201 -2.71 -3.97 -6.71
N PRO A 202 -2.94 -3.23 -7.80
CA PRO A 202 -2.92 -3.81 -9.14
C PRO A 202 -1.50 -4.03 -9.68
N THR A 203 -1.41 -5.01 -10.55
CA THR A 203 -0.31 -5.21 -11.49
C THR A 203 -0.84 -5.15 -12.93
N LEU A 204 0.03 -4.97 -13.89
CA LEU A 204 -0.32 -5.05 -15.30
C LEU A 204 0.11 -6.40 -15.86
N ASP A 205 -0.86 -7.21 -16.26
CA ASP A 205 -0.58 -8.50 -16.88
C ASP A 205 -0.36 -8.35 -18.39
N ILE A 206 0.84 -8.72 -18.84
CA ILE A 206 1.22 -8.74 -20.25
C ILE A 206 1.77 -10.12 -20.57
N MET A 207 1.12 -10.86 -21.44
CA MET A 207 1.55 -12.18 -21.92
C MET A 207 1.89 -13.16 -20.78
N GLY A 208 1.11 -13.14 -19.69
CA GLY A 208 1.30 -14.03 -18.53
C GLY A 208 2.32 -13.54 -17.48
N TYR A 209 2.92 -12.40 -17.70
CA TYR A 209 3.81 -11.77 -16.72
C TYR A 209 3.12 -10.60 -16.02
N SER A 210 3.12 -10.60 -14.69
CA SER A 210 2.61 -9.48 -13.88
C SER A 210 3.68 -8.42 -13.71
N ILE A 211 3.48 -7.24 -14.28
CA ILE A 211 4.39 -6.09 -14.18
C ILE A 211 3.87 -5.18 -13.06
N PRO A 212 4.62 -4.96 -11.99
CA PRO A 212 4.23 -4.00 -10.96
C PRO A 212 4.28 -2.58 -11.51
N ILE A 213 3.14 -1.89 -11.47
CA ILE A 213 2.99 -0.51 -11.97
C ILE A 213 2.49 0.45 -10.89
N SER A 214 2.17 -0.10 -9.71
CA SER A 214 1.37 0.59 -8.67
C SER A 214 2.21 1.35 -7.65
N GLY A 215 3.52 1.21 -7.63
CA GLY A 215 4.30 1.96 -6.65
C GLY A 215 5.61 1.32 -6.25
N GLY A 216 6.09 1.70 -5.08
CA GLY A 216 7.36 1.24 -4.54
C GLY A 216 8.54 1.50 -5.48
N GLY A 217 9.49 0.56 -5.51
CA GLY A 217 10.69 0.68 -6.34
C GLY A 217 10.41 0.86 -7.84
N TYR A 218 9.32 0.33 -8.36
CA TYR A 218 8.99 0.40 -9.80
C TYR A 218 8.57 1.80 -10.23
N LEU A 219 7.84 2.54 -9.38
CA LEU A 219 7.55 3.95 -9.62
C LEU A 219 8.85 4.77 -9.74
N ARG A 220 9.86 4.46 -8.91
CA ARG A 220 11.17 5.11 -8.95
C ARG A 220 11.99 4.70 -10.16
N LEU A 221 12.01 3.39 -10.48
CA LEU A 221 12.84 2.79 -11.53
C LEU A 221 12.38 3.20 -12.93
N PHE A 222 11.08 3.14 -13.21
CA PHE A 222 10.58 3.42 -14.55
C PHE A 222 10.60 4.93 -14.85
N PRO A 223 11.13 5.35 -16.02
CA PRO A 223 10.98 6.74 -16.45
C PRO A 223 9.51 7.06 -16.74
N PHE A 224 9.11 8.32 -16.57
CA PHE A 224 7.70 8.71 -16.66
C PHE A 224 7.05 8.38 -18.02
N TRP A 225 7.79 8.44 -19.12
CA TRP A 225 7.26 8.09 -20.43
C TRP A 225 6.84 6.61 -20.51
N LEU A 226 7.65 5.71 -19.91
CA LEU A 226 7.32 4.28 -19.85
C LEU A 226 6.12 4.03 -18.91
N LEU A 227 6.12 4.61 -17.72
CA LEU A 227 4.97 4.53 -16.82
C LEU A 227 3.68 4.98 -17.52
N ARG A 228 3.72 6.06 -18.28
CA ARG A 228 2.57 6.57 -19.02
C ARG A 228 2.05 5.57 -20.06
N ILE A 229 2.93 4.83 -20.71
CA ILE A 229 2.55 3.77 -21.65
C ILE A 229 1.88 2.61 -20.89
N LEU A 230 2.54 2.11 -19.82
CA LEU A 230 2.02 0.98 -19.04
C LEU A 230 0.67 1.31 -18.38
N LEU A 231 0.56 2.48 -17.77
CA LEU A 231 -0.71 2.98 -17.22
C LEU A 231 -1.78 3.17 -18.31
N GLY A 232 -1.37 3.58 -19.51
CA GLY A 232 -2.28 3.70 -20.65
C GLY A 232 -2.83 2.34 -21.12
N ILE A 233 -2.00 1.29 -21.08
CA ILE A 233 -2.43 -0.09 -21.38
C ILE A 233 -3.38 -0.57 -20.26
N TYR A 234 -3.02 -0.34 -18.99
CA TYR A 234 -3.85 -0.70 -17.84
C TYR A 234 -5.24 -0.05 -17.91
N ALA A 235 -5.30 1.26 -18.13
CA ALA A 235 -6.54 2.04 -18.18
C ALA A 235 -7.51 1.64 -19.31
N ARG A 236 -7.08 0.84 -20.29
CA ARG A 236 -7.98 0.28 -21.32
C ARG A 236 -8.88 -0.84 -20.80
N ARG A 237 -8.50 -1.47 -19.68
CA ARG A 237 -9.17 -2.65 -19.11
C ARG A 237 -9.68 -2.43 -17.70
N HIS A 238 -9.21 -1.39 -17.03
CA HIS A 238 -9.44 -1.12 -15.61
C HIS A 238 -9.88 0.32 -15.40
N GLU A 239 -10.81 0.52 -14.47
CA GLU A 239 -11.39 1.83 -14.14
C GLU A 239 -10.81 2.44 -12.88
N ASN A 240 -10.27 1.61 -11.98
CA ASN A 240 -9.69 2.04 -10.71
C ASN A 240 -8.19 1.78 -10.70
N PHE A 241 -7.45 2.57 -9.92
CA PHE A 241 -6.02 2.38 -9.78
C PHE A 241 -5.56 2.70 -8.36
N THR A 242 -4.78 1.81 -7.76
CA THR A 242 -4.15 2.04 -6.46
C THR A 242 -2.66 2.31 -6.66
N ILE A 243 -2.14 3.35 -6.00
CA ILE A 243 -0.71 3.68 -5.94
C ILE A 243 -0.29 3.57 -4.48
N TYR A 244 0.87 3.00 -4.22
CA TYR A 244 1.50 3.06 -2.91
C TYR A 244 2.92 3.62 -2.99
N VAL A 245 3.30 4.39 -1.97
CA VAL A 245 4.63 5.00 -1.86
C VAL A 245 5.07 5.00 -0.39
N HIS A 246 6.37 5.16 -0.18
CA HIS A 246 6.96 5.30 1.15
C HIS A 246 7.62 6.68 1.29
N PRO A 247 7.67 7.28 2.48
CA PRO A 247 8.28 8.60 2.69
C PRO A 247 9.71 8.71 2.17
N PHE A 248 10.55 7.67 2.39
CA PHE A 248 11.94 7.68 1.92
C PHE A 248 12.07 7.79 0.39
N GLU A 249 11.05 7.42 -0.36
CA GLU A 249 10.99 7.51 -1.81
C GLU A 249 10.71 8.92 -2.33
N LEU A 250 10.18 9.78 -1.47
CA LEU A 250 9.66 11.11 -1.80
C LEU A 250 10.58 12.24 -1.32
N THR A 251 11.67 11.90 -0.65
CA THR A 251 12.65 12.85 -0.11
C THR A 251 14.04 12.64 -0.68
N ASP A 252 14.81 13.71 -0.73
CA ASP A 252 16.22 13.68 -1.14
C ASP A 252 17.20 13.54 0.05
N VAL A 253 16.70 13.29 1.28
CA VAL A 253 17.54 13.05 2.47
C VAL A 253 18.55 11.94 2.18
N PRO A 254 19.87 12.18 2.35
CA PRO A 254 20.86 11.14 2.16
C PRO A 254 20.66 10.00 3.15
N LEU A 255 20.59 8.76 2.65
CA LEU A 255 20.46 7.58 3.50
C LEU A 255 21.86 7.04 3.82
N PRO A 256 22.24 6.94 5.10
CA PRO A 256 23.52 6.37 5.52
C PRO A 256 23.46 4.83 5.42
N LEU A 257 23.60 4.31 4.20
CA LEU A 257 23.54 2.87 3.98
C LEU A 257 24.68 2.15 4.74
N PRO A 258 24.36 1.01 5.39
CA PRO A 258 25.32 0.31 6.21
C PRO A 258 26.47 -0.29 5.39
N LYS A 259 27.67 -0.33 6.00
CA LYS A 259 28.82 -1.04 5.42
C LYS A 259 28.47 -2.53 5.29
N GLY A 260 28.83 -3.13 4.16
CA GLY A 260 28.52 -4.53 3.88
C GLY A 260 27.18 -4.78 3.19
N LEU A 261 26.38 -3.74 2.99
CA LEU A 261 25.15 -3.88 2.19
C LEU A 261 25.49 -4.23 0.74
N GLY A 262 24.86 -5.28 0.20
CA GLY A 262 25.07 -5.71 -1.18
C GLY A 262 24.73 -4.61 -2.19
N LYS A 263 25.52 -4.51 -3.28
CA LYS A 263 25.35 -3.46 -4.31
C LYS A 263 23.95 -3.39 -4.90
N ALA A 264 23.29 -4.53 -5.11
CA ALA A 264 21.91 -4.60 -5.63
C ALA A 264 20.92 -4.00 -4.62
N THR A 265 21.08 -4.27 -3.33
CA THR A 265 20.26 -3.71 -2.27
C THR A 265 20.50 -2.20 -2.12
N ALA A 266 21.75 -1.77 -2.14
CA ALA A 266 22.09 -0.34 -2.14
C ALA A 266 21.46 0.39 -3.34
N PHE A 267 21.51 -0.20 -4.52
CA PHE A 267 20.84 0.33 -5.71
C PHE A 267 19.31 0.45 -5.49
N ARG A 268 18.66 -0.58 -4.94
CA ARG A 268 17.22 -0.54 -4.60
C ARG A 268 16.87 0.58 -3.64
N CYS A 269 17.73 0.85 -2.64
CA CYS A 269 17.53 1.95 -1.70
C CYS A 269 17.57 3.32 -2.38
N LEU A 270 18.47 3.51 -3.35
CA LEU A 270 18.82 4.84 -3.87
C LEU A 270 18.21 5.17 -5.22
N VAL A 271 17.93 4.15 -6.07
CA VAL A 271 17.51 4.36 -7.45
C VAL A 271 16.27 5.24 -7.54
N GLY A 272 16.32 6.27 -8.37
CA GLY A 272 15.19 7.09 -8.75
C GLY A 272 14.51 7.88 -7.63
N ARG A 273 15.12 8.00 -6.43
CA ARG A 273 14.56 8.83 -5.33
C ARG A 273 14.53 10.29 -5.71
N ARG A 274 15.67 10.80 -6.23
CA ARG A 274 15.76 12.19 -6.64
C ARG A 274 14.72 12.55 -7.69
N GLY A 275 13.87 13.51 -7.37
CA GLY A 275 12.79 13.96 -8.25
C GLY A 275 11.58 13.02 -8.32
N ASN A 276 11.50 11.96 -7.49
CA ASN A 276 10.36 11.05 -7.48
C ASN A 276 9.06 11.73 -7.05
N LEU A 277 9.10 12.68 -6.13
CA LEU A 277 7.95 13.52 -5.78
C LEU A 277 7.38 14.25 -7.01
N LYS A 278 8.25 14.83 -7.84
CA LYS A 278 7.84 15.48 -9.11
C LYS A 278 7.26 14.46 -10.10
N LYS A 279 7.79 13.24 -10.12
CA LYS A 279 7.27 12.16 -10.97
C LYS A 279 5.89 11.70 -10.50
N LEU A 280 5.70 11.52 -9.19
CA LEU A 280 4.39 11.17 -8.60
C LEU A 280 3.35 12.24 -8.94
N ARG A 281 3.68 13.54 -8.82
CA ARG A 281 2.80 14.63 -9.24
C ARG A 281 2.38 14.51 -10.72
N LYS A 282 3.30 14.12 -11.62
CA LYS A 282 2.97 13.88 -13.03
C LYS A 282 2.00 12.70 -13.20
N VAL A 283 2.16 11.62 -12.41
CA VAL A 283 1.25 10.47 -12.44
C VAL A 283 -0.14 10.88 -11.94
N ILE A 284 -0.23 11.61 -10.83
CA ILE A 284 -1.49 12.14 -10.30
C ILE A 284 -2.23 12.96 -11.38
N ARG A 285 -1.55 13.93 -11.98
CA ARG A 285 -2.12 14.77 -13.04
C ARG A 285 -2.55 13.97 -14.27
N TRP A 286 -1.79 12.95 -14.62
CA TRP A 286 -2.12 12.07 -15.74
C TRP A 286 -3.39 11.25 -15.49
N LEU A 287 -3.56 10.71 -14.27
CA LEU A 287 -4.76 9.98 -13.85
C LEU A 287 -5.99 10.92 -13.82
N LYS A 288 -5.84 12.12 -13.26
CA LYS A 288 -6.91 13.15 -13.25
C LYS A 288 -7.36 13.52 -14.66
N LYS A 289 -6.44 13.69 -15.61
CA LYS A 289 -6.78 13.97 -17.01
C LYS A 289 -7.58 12.84 -17.67
N ARG A 290 -7.56 11.62 -17.10
CA ARG A 290 -8.38 10.49 -17.52
C ARG A 290 -9.68 10.33 -16.74
N GLY A 291 -10.01 11.28 -15.89
CA GLY A 291 -11.24 11.31 -15.10
C GLY A 291 -11.12 10.68 -13.72
N ALA A 292 -9.96 10.18 -13.32
CA ALA A 292 -9.79 9.58 -12.00
C ALA A 292 -10.03 10.60 -10.88
N ARG A 293 -10.94 10.28 -9.98
CA ARG A 293 -11.14 11.01 -8.72
C ARG A 293 -10.30 10.36 -7.63
N PHE A 294 -9.39 11.14 -7.05
CA PHE A 294 -8.63 10.68 -5.89
C PHE A 294 -9.49 10.73 -4.63
N ILE A 295 -9.52 9.61 -3.90
CA ILE A 295 -10.33 9.44 -2.69
C ILE A 295 -9.58 8.55 -1.71
N THR A 296 -9.75 8.79 -0.39
CA THR A 296 -9.22 7.88 0.63
C THR A 296 -10.01 6.58 0.66
N LEU A 297 -9.38 5.48 1.09
CA LEU A 297 -10.07 4.19 1.20
C LEU A 297 -11.26 4.26 2.19
N GLU A 298 -11.08 4.99 3.29
CA GLU A 298 -12.15 5.23 4.27
C GLU A 298 -13.34 6.01 3.68
N ALA A 299 -13.07 7.05 2.87
CA ALA A 299 -14.15 7.83 2.24
C ALA A 299 -14.85 7.03 1.13
N ASP A 300 -14.11 6.21 0.38
CA ASP A 300 -14.68 5.31 -0.62
C ASP A 300 -15.67 4.30 -0.01
N ARG A 301 -15.31 3.72 1.15
CA ARG A 301 -16.24 2.85 1.89
C ARG A 301 -17.54 3.56 2.26
N ARG A 302 -17.42 4.79 2.80
CA ARG A 302 -18.60 5.58 3.18
C ARG A 302 -19.51 5.88 1.97
N GLU A 303 -18.93 6.19 0.82
CA GLU A 303 -19.71 6.40 -0.41
C GLU A 303 -20.41 5.15 -0.92
N ARG A 304 -19.88 3.97 -0.59
CA ARG A 304 -20.52 2.67 -0.88
C ARG A 304 -21.64 2.31 0.12
N GLY A 305 -21.85 3.13 1.16
CA GLY A 305 -22.83 2.83 2.23
C GLY A 305 -22.32 1.79 3.24
N LEU A 306 -21.03 1.46 3.23
CA LEU A 306 -20.39 0.59 4.21
C LEU A 306 -19.92 1.42 5.40
N ARG A 307 -20.36 1.04 6.61
CA ARG A 307 -20.04 1.76 7.87
C ARG A 307 -18.77 1.23 8.53
#